data_be8cabc6293bab804c90f730cfcf70c4
#
_entry.id   be8cabc6293bab804c90f730cfcf70c4
#
_cell.length_a   1.000
_cell.length_b   1.000
_cell.length_c   1.000
_cell.angle_alpha   90.00
_cell.angle_beta   90.00
_cell.angle_gamma   90.00
#
_symmetry.space_group_name_H-M   'P 1'
#
loop_
_entity.id
_entity.type
_entity.pdbx_description
1 polymer ?
#
loop_
_entity_poly.entity_id
_entity_poly.type
_entity_poly.pdbx_seq_one_letter_code
_entity_poly.pdbx_strand_id
1 'polypeptide(L)'
;MKIAIISDIHGNLEALKATLKDIEKRKVDKIICLGDIIAKGVHPKECISLIRTNCEIVLQGNCDVHFSTEHKNIDEMNEQEQKRIKWNKSLINKEDIEYLLNLPFCHEFYMSGSLVRLFHATPTVNNKAILNVDSIETKYKMFCF
;
A
#
# COMPACT_ATOMS: atom_id res chain seq x y z
N MET A 1 0.47 3.83 -23.29
CA MET A 1 1.07 3.66 -21.95
C MET A 1 0.39 2.47 -21.26
N LYS A 2 1.17 1.55 -20.72
CA LYS A 2 0.71 0.34 -20.02
C LYS A 2 1.21 0.39 -18.59
N ILE A 3 0.31 0.31 -17.63
CA ILE A 3 0.63 0.45 -16.20
C ILE A 3 0.30 -0.86 -15.49
N ALA A 4 1.20 -1.34 -14.62
CA ALA A 4 0.90 -2.36 -13.63
C ALA A 4 0.56 -1.70 -12.30
N ILE A 5 -0.54 -2.12 -11.69
CA ILE A 5 -0.94 -1.68 -10.36
C ILE A 5 -0.89 -2.89 -9.44
N ILE A 6 -0.16 -2.76 -8.33
CA ILE A 6 -0.04 -3.78 -7.29
C ILE A 6 -0.44 -3.18 -5.94
N SER A 7 -0.89 -4.01 -5.02
CA SER A 7 -1.33 -3.60 -3.69
C SER A 7 -1.20 -4.76 -2.70
N ASP A 8 -1.27 -4.46 -1.40
CA ASP A 8 -1.40 -5.48 -0.35
C ASP A 8 -0.28 -6.53 -0.36
N ILE A 9 0.94 -6.06 -0.46
CA ILE A 9 2.16 -6.90 -0.50
C ILE A 9 2.36 -7.64 0.83
N HIS A 10 2.11 -6.93 1.95
CA HIS A 10 2.11 -7.47 3.28
C HIS A 10 3.37 -8.28 3.66
N GLY A 11 4.56 -7.88 3.21
CA GLY A 11 5.82 -8.59 3.52
C GLY A 11 5.95 -9.97 2.87
N ASN A 12 5.13 -10.29 1.86
CA ASN A 12 5.22 -11.55 1.11
C ASN A 12 6.21 -11.43 -0.04
N LEU A 13 7.48 -11.61 0.29
CA LEU A 13 8.60 -11.45 -0.65
C LEU A 13 8.49 -12.35 -1.87
N GLU A 14 8.10 -13.60 -1.69
CA GLU A 14 8.07 -14.57 -2.80
C GLU A 14 6.93 -14.26 -3.78
N ALA A 15 5.77 -13.85 -3.27
CA ALA A 15 4.68 -13.36 -4.12
C ALA A 15 5.08 -12.07 -4.86
N LEU A 16 5.73 -11.13 -4.18
CA LEU A 16 6.20 -9.88 -4.80
C LEU A 16 7.22 -10.16 -5.91
N LYS A 17 8.22 -11.01 -5.68
CA LYS A 17 9.19 -11.41 -6.71
C LYS A 17 8.53 -12.05 -7.92
N ALA A 18 7.58 -12.96 -7.69
CA ALA A 18 6.83 -13.62 -8.77
C ALA A 18 6.01 -12.60 -9.58
N THR A 19 5.35 -11.66 -8.90
CA THR A 19 4.58 -10.58 -9.52
C THR A 19 5.48 -9.66 -10.35
N LEU A 20 6.61 -9.20 -9.81
CA LEU A 20 7.55 -8.33 -10.54
C LEU A 20 8.11 -9.03 -11.77
N LYS A 21 8.44 -10.32 -11.68
CA LYS A 21 8.88 -11.12 -12.83
C LYS A 21 7.81 -11.26 -13.92
N ASP A 22 6.53 -11.36 -13.56
CA ASP A 22 5.43 -11.38 -14.54
C ASP A 22 5.24 -10.00 -15.18
N ILE A 23 5.31 -8.93 -14.39
CA ILE A 23 5.24 -7.55 -14.86
C ILE A 23 6.36 -7.25 -15.88
N GLU A 24 7.59 -7.66 -15.60
CA GLU A 24 8.73 -7.52 -16.52
C GLU A 24 8.46 -8.18 -17.88
N LYS A 25 7.94 -9.41 -17.88
CA LYS A 25 7.57 -10.11 -19.13
C LYS A 25 6.50 -9.38 -19.93
N ARG A 26 5.60 -8.66 -19.24
CA ARG A 26 4.51 -7.90 -19.87
C ARG A 26 4.96 -6.57 -20.47
N LYS A 27 6.19 -6.14 -20.23
CA LYS A 27 6.78 -4.88 -20.73
C LYS A 27 5.85 -3.70 -20.45
N VAL A 28 5.57 -3.45 -19.18
CA VAL A 28 4.81 -2.28 -18.74
C VAL A 28 5.70 -1.05 -18.73
N ASP A 29 5.10 0.12 -18.90
CA ASP A 29 5.81 1.40 -18.87
C ASP A 29 6.05 1.88 -17.43
N LYS A 30 5.13 1.55 -16.51
CA LYS A 30 5.16 1.99 -15.10
C LYS A 30 4.62 0.93 -14.17
N ILE A 31 5.15 0.89 -12.95
CA ILE A 31 4.62 0.09 -11.85
C ILE A 31 4.19 1.04 -10.73
N ILE A 32 2.99 0.84 -10.21
CA ILE A 32 2.39 1.62 -9.13
C ILE A 32 2.03 0.67 -7.99
N CYS A 33 2.41 1.02 -6.76
CA CYS A 33 2.00 0.31 -5.56
C CYS A 33 1.00 1.15 -4.76
N LEU A 34 -0.17 0.58 -4.46
CA LEU A 34 -1.21 1.29 -3.71
C LEU A 34 -1.10 1.14 -2.18
N GLY A 35 0.02 0.61 -1.67
CA GLY A 35 0.27 0.52 -0.23
C GLY A 35 0.09 -0.88 0.36
N ASP A 36 0.09 -0.94 1.68
CA ASP A 36 0.11 -2.16 2.49
C ASP A 36 1.31 -3.06 2.15
N ILE A 37 2.51 -2.44 2.17
CA ILE A 37 3.78 -3.08 1.82
C ILE A 37 4.17 -4.11 2.88
N ILE A 38 3.89 -3.83 4.16
CA ILE A 38 4.36 -4.60 5.30
C ILE A 38 3.22 -5.11 6.20
N ALA A 39 3.53 -5.57 7.37
CA ALA A 39 2.71 -5.91 8.52
C ALA A 39 2.27 -7.38 8.69
N LYS A 40 2.12 -8.20 7.65
CA LYS A 40 1.59 -9.57 7.82
C LYS A 40 2.63 -10.67 7.56
N GLY A 41 3.49 -10.47 6.55
CA GLY A 41 4.51 -11.46 6.15
C GLY A 41 5.85 -11.27 6.83
N VAL A 42 6.79 -12.12 6.47
CA VAL A 42 8.05 -12.33 7.21
C VAL A 42 9.25 -11.57 6.64
N HIS A 43 9.08 -10.88 5.51
CA HIS A 43 10.16 -10.16 4.82
C HIS A 43 9.82 -8.69 4.56
N PRO A 44 9.50 -7.89 5.61
CA PRO A 44 9.08 -6.50 5.42
C PRO A 44 10.19 -5.65 4.79
N LYS A 45 11.43 -5.78 5.23
CA LYS A 45 12.57 -4.99 4.76
C LYS A 45 12.86 -5.19 3.27
N GLU A 46 12.89 -6.44 2.83
CA GLU A 46 13.14 -6.80 1.44
C GLU A 46 11.99 -6.32 0.54
N CYS A 47 10.75 -6.40 1.03
CA CYS A 47 9.60 -5.88 0.29
C CYS A 47 9.67 -4.36 0.14
N ILE A 48 10.00 -3.61 1.21
CA ILE A 48 10.22 -2.16 1.12
C ILE A 48 11.28 -1.84 0.07
N SER A 49 12.43 -2.53 0.10
CA SER A 49 13.53 -2.31 -0.85
C SER A 49 13.10 -2.55 -2.28
N LEU A 50 12.39 -3.65 -2.56
CA LEU A 50 11.92 -3.97 -3.91
C LEU A 50 10.87 -2.96 -4.40
N ILE A 51 9.95 -2.55 -3.56
CA ILE A 51 8.93 -1.54 -3.91
C ILE A 51 9.59 -0.19 -4.21
N ARG A 52 10.51 0.29 -3.36
CA ARG A 52 11.27 1.53 -3.60
C ARG A 52 12.05 1.52 -4.92
N THR A 53 12.56 0.37 -5.33
CA THR A 53 13.40 0.24 -6.52
C THR A 53 12.58 0.10 -7.79
N ASN A 54 11.43 -0.56 -7.75
CA ASN A 54 10.68 -0.96 -8.94
C ASN A 54 9.43 -0.12 -9.20
N CYS A 55 8.88 0.55 -8.19
CA CYS A 55 7.63 1.31 -8.35
C CYS A 55 7.92 2.80 -8.50
N GLU A 56 7.33 3.44 -9.52
CA GLU A 56 7.45 4.88 -9.75
C GLU A 56 6.56 5.69 -8.80
N ILE A 57 5.40 5.16 -8.47
CA ILE A 57 4.43 5.74 -7.53
C ILE A 57 4.13 4.70 -6.46
N VAL A 58 4.24 5.12 -5.21
CA VAL A 58 3.92 4.29 -4.05
C VAL A 58 3.01 5.09 -3.13
N LEU A 59 1.87 4.53 -2.78
CA LEU A 59 0.93 5.13 -1.83
C LEU A 59 1.05 4.48 -0.47
N GLN A 60 0.56 5.18 0.54
CA GLN A 60 0.48 4.70 1.91
C GLN A 60 -0.76 3.84 2.11
N GLY A 61 -0.58 2.59 2.53
CA GLY A 61 -1.66 1.72 3.00
C GLY A 61 -1.94 1.91 4.49
N ASN A 62 -3.04 1.36 4.97
CA ASN A 62 -3.40 1.46 6.39
C ASN A 62 -2.44 0.68 7.31
N CYS A 63 -1.83 -0.39 6.84
CA CYS A 63 -0.87 -1.14 7.63
C CYS A 63 0.51 -0.46 7.69
N ASP A 64 0.86 0.36 6.72
CA ASP A 64 2.17 1.02 6.65
C ASP A 64 2.37 2.08 7.74
N VAL A 65 1.27 2.62 8.29
CA VAL A 65 1.29 3.60 9.38
C VAL A 65 1.34 2.99 10.79
N HIS A 66 1.13 1.68 10.95
CA HIS A 66 1.13 1.02 12.26
C HIS A 66 2.48 1.10 12.99
N PHE A 67 3.53 1.53 12.31
CA PHE A 67 4.89 1.65 12.86
C PHE A 67 5.23 3.05 13.37
N SER A 68 4.31 4.00 13.20
CA SER A 68 4.45 5.32 13.80
C SER A 68 4.37 5.21 15.33
N THR A 69 5.16 6.01 16.02
CA THR A 69 5.09 6.12 17.49
C THR A 69 3.77 6.76 17.97
N GLU A 70 3.04 7.40 17.06
CA GLU A 70 1.79 8.10 17.32
C GLU A 70 0.54 7.28 17.01
N HIS A 71 0.69 6.03 16.59
CA HIS A 71 -0.46 5.17 16.28
C HIS A 71 -1.18 4.77 17.58
N LYS A 72 -2.16 5.59 17.95
CA LYS A 72 -2.90 5.52 19.22
C LYS A 72 -3.72 4.24 19.42
N ASN A 73 -3.87 3.41 18.39
CA ASN A 73 -4.79 2.26 18.40
C ASN A 73 -4.08 0.90 18.48
N ILE A 74 -2.77 0.84 18.66
CA ILE A 74 -2.07 -0.46 18.79
C ILE A 74 -2.55 -1.20 20.04
N ASP A 75 -2.78 -0.50 21.13
CA ASP A 75 -3.23 -1.08 22.40
C ASP A 75 -4.68 -1.61 22.33
N GLU A 76 -5.47 -1.12 21.39
CA GLU A 76 -6.84 -1.59 21.13
C GLU A 76 -6.90 -2.82 20.21
N MET A 77 -5.79 -3.16 19.56
CA MET A 77 -5.68 -4.34 18.71
C MET A 77 -5.59 -5.62 19.54
N ASN A 78 -5.99 -6.74 18.96
CA ASN A 78 -5.81 -8.02 19.61
C ASN A 78 -4.32 -8.36 19.81
N GLU A 79 -4.03 -9.22 20.79
CA GLU A 79 -2.65 -9.55 21.21
C GLU A 79 -1.79 -10.10 20.06
N GLN A 80 -2.39 -10.84 19.13
CA GLN A 80 -1.67 -11.40 17.97
C GLN A 80 -1.22 -10.29 17.02
N GLU A 81 -2.05 -9.30 16.78
CA GLU A 81 -1.71 -8.15 15.94
C GLU A 81 -0.63 -7.29 16.57
N GLN A 82 -0.73 -7.02 17.87
CA GLN A 82 0.31 -6.30 18.60
C GLN A 82 1.67 -7.02 18.51
N LYS A 83 1.70 -8.35 18.71
CA LYS A 83 2.93 -9.16 18.57
C LYS A 83 3.49 -9.10 17.16
N ARG A 84 2.62 -9.18 16.16
CA ARG A 84 3.00 -9.11 14.75
C ARG A 84 3.60 -7.74 14.38
N ILE A 85 3.00 -6.64 14.84
CA ILE A 85 3.51 -5.29 14.63
C ILE A 85 4.88 -5.13 15.31
N LYS A 86 5.02 -5.51 16.56
CA LYS A 86 6.30 -5.46 17.28
C LYS A 86 7.38 -6.26 16.56
N TRP A 87 7.05 -7.45 16.11
CA TRP A 87 7.98 -8.30 15.37
C TRP A 87 8.39 -7.67 14.02
N ASN A 88 7.44 -7.23 13.19
CA ASN A 88 7.75 -6.54 11.94
C ASN A 88 8.62 -5.30 12.18
N LYS A 89 8.33 -4.51 13.22
CA LYS A 89 9.13 -3.34 13.61
C LYS A 89 10.57 -3.69 13.95
N SER A 90 10.83 -4.87 14.49
CA SER A 90 12.20 -5.34 14.80
C SER A 90 13.01 -5.71 13.56
N LEU A 91 12.38 -5.91 12.40
CA LEU A 91 13.00 -6.32 11.14
C LEU A 91 13.33 -5.15 10.20
N ILE A 92 12.81 -3.96 10.49
CA ILE A 92 12.99 -2.75 9.67
C ILE A 92 13.75 -1.69 10.47
N ASN A 93 14.46 -0.81 9.79
CA ASN A 93 15.23 0.26 10.41
C ASN A 93 14.43 1.59 10.45
N LYS A 94 15.03 2.62 11.05
CA LYS A 94 14.42 3.94 11.17
C LYS A 94 14.15 4.58 9.80
N GLU A 95 15.04 4.41 8.85
CA GLU A 95 14.90 4.93 7.48
C GLU A 95 13.72 4.27 6.75
N ASP A 96 13.54 2.97 6.93
CA ASP A 96 12.38 2.24 6.37
C ASP A 96 11.06 2.76 6.97
N ILE A 97 11.03 3.02 8.28
CA ILE A 97 9.85 3.58 8.96
C ILE A 97 9.57 4.99 8.43
N GLU A 98 10.58 5.86 8.35
CA GLU A 98 10.43 7.21 7.83
C GLU A 98 9.93 7.19 6.37
N TYR A 99 10.43 6.28 5.55
CA TYR A 99 9.94 6.10 4.19
C TYR A 99 8.44 5.78 4.16
N LEU A 100 7.99 4.78 4.92
CA LEU A 100 6.59 4.36 4.95
C LEU A 100 5.65 5.48 5.44
N LEU A 101 6.08 6.23 6.45
CA LEU A 101 5.29 7.33 7.02
C LEU A 101 5.19 8.55 6.10
N ASN A 102 6.16 8.74 5.21
CA ASN A 102 6.17 9.83 4.23
C ASN A 102 5.51 9.47 2.89
N LEU A 103 4.98 8.25 2.73
CA LEU A 103 4.26 7.89 1.52
C LEU A 103 2.99 8.74 1.37
N PRO A 104 2.68 9.21 0.16
CA PRO A 104 1.48 9.99 -0.10
C PRO A 104 0.22 9.14 0.08
N PHE A 105 -0.86 9.76 0.57
CA PHE A 105 -2.16 9.15 0.73
C PHE A 105 -2.86 8.86 -0.62
N CYS A 106 -2.69 9.75 -1.58
CA CYS A 106 -3.29 9.65 -2.92
C CYS A 106 -2.34 10.20 -3.99
N HIS A 107 -2.60 9.85 -5.23
CA HIS A 107 -1.92 10.42 -6.38
C HIS A 107 -2.90 10.57 -7.55
N GLU A 108 -2.74 11.64 -8.33
CA GLU A 108 -3.59 11.92 -9.49
C GLU A 108 -2.72 12.20 -10.72
N PHE A 109 -3.15 11.70 -11.87
CA PHE A 109 -2.51 11.99 -13.14
C PHE A 109 -3.52 11.87 -14.30
N TYR A 110 -3.20 12.49 -15.43
CA TYR A 110 -4.01 12.35 -16.63
C TYR A 110 -3.48 11.22 -17.51
N MET A 111 -4.40 10.38 -18.00
CA MET A 111 -4.12 9.34 -18.98
C MET A 111 -5.20 9.33 -20.07
N SER A 112 -4.80 9.47 -21.32
CA SER A 112 -5.72 9.51 -22.48
C SER A 112 -6.87 10.53 -22.33
N GLY A 113 -6.58 11.69 -21.74
CA GLY A 113 -7.57 12.75 -21.52
C GLY A 113 -8.48 12.59 -20.29
N SER A 114 -8.34 11.48 -19.57
CA SER A 114 -9.12 11.22 -18.34
C SER A 114 -8.27 11.37 -17.09
N LEU A 115 -8.84 11.94 -16.04
CA LEU A 115 -8.22 12.01 -14.72
C LEU A 115 -8.26 10.62 -14.07
N VAL A 116 -7.09 10.10 -13.73
CA VAL A 116 -6.93 8.86 -12.95
C VAL A 116 -6.55 9.23 -11.53
N ARG A 117 -7.31 8.72 -10.58
CA ARG A 117 -7.07 8.89 -9.15
C ARG A 117 -6.68 7.58 -8.52
N LEU A 118 -5.64 7.62 -7.72
CA LEU A 118 -5.09 6.47 -7.00
C LEU A 118 -5.19 6.72 -5.50
N PHE A 119 -5.71 5.75 -4.79
CA PHE A 119 -5.72 5.68 -3.32
C PHE A 119 -5.77 4.22 -2.88
N HIS A 120 -5.33 3.94 -1.64
CA HIS A 120 -5.32 2.56 -1.13
C HIS A 120 -6.73 2.00 -0.95
N ALA A 121 -7.62 2.75 -0.32
CA ALA A 121 -9.00 2.30 -0.07
C ALA A 121 -10.05 3.29 -0.60
N THR A 122 -10.20 4.45 0.04
CA THR A 122 -11.14 5.50 -0.39
C THR A 122 -10.45 6.86 -0.50
N PRO A 123 -11.04 7.85 -1.18
CA PRO A 123 -10.45 9.19 -1.28
C PRO A 123 -10.24 9.91 0.06
N THR A 124 -10.92 9.51 1.12
CA THR A 124 -10.90 10.19 2.42
C THR A 124 -10.29 9.36 3.55
N VAL A 125 -10.29 8.02 3.44
CA VAL A 125 -9.73 7.13 4.46
C VAL A 125 -9.09 5.90 3.81
N ASN A 126 -7.98 5.41 4.36
CA ASN A 126 -7.23 4.29 3.80
C ASN A 126 -7.52 2.93 4.45
N ASN A 127 -8.49 2.84 5.37
CA ASN A 127 -8.83 1.61 6.10
C ASN A 127 -10.27 1.14 5.87
N LYS A 128 -10.99 1.71 4.90
CA LYS A 128 -12.39 1.38 4.60
C LYS A 128 -12.53 0.85 3.18
N ALA A 129 -12.79 -0.44 3.04
CA ALA A 129 -13.10 -1.04 1.74
C ALA A 129 -14.51 -0.64 1.27
N ILE A 130 -14.68 -0.46 -0.04
CA ILE A 130 -15.98 -0.34 -0.70
C ILE A 130 -16.36 -1.71 -1.25
N LEU A 131 -17.48 -2.21 -0.80
CA LEU A 131 -17.96 -3.55 -1.14
C LEU A 131 -19.03 -3.49 -2.24
N ASN A 132 -19.26 -4.63 -2.92
CA ASN A 132 -20.31 -4.74 -3.92
C ASN A 132 -21.71 -4.47 -3.35
N VAL A 133 -21.92 -4.75 -2.07
CA VAL A 133 -23.17 -4.53 -1.33
C VAL A 133 -23.40 -3.08 -0.93
N ASP A 134 -22.38 -2.23 -1.02
CA ASP A 134 -22.53 -0.81 -0.69
C ASP A 134 -23.46 -0.09 -1.68
N SER A 135 -24.16 0.92 -1.20
CA SER A 135 -25.11 1.69 -1.99
C SER A 135 -24.42 2.38 -3.18
N ILE A 136 -25.19 2.64 -4.23
CA ILE A 136 -24.74 3.43 -5.39
C ILE A 136 -24.27 4.81 -4.97
N GLU A 137 -24.95 5.44 -3.99
CA GLU A 137 -24.54 6.74 -3.46
C GLU A 137 -23.16 6.69 -2.79
N THR A 138 -22.88 5.63 -2.01
CA THR A 138 -21.55 5.43 -1.40
C THR A 138 -20.48 5.30 -2.50
N LYS A 139 -20.75 4.51 -3.54
CA LYS A 139 -19.84 4.33 -4.67
C LYS A 139 -19.66 5.62 -5.48
N TYR A 140 -20.75 6.37 -5.69
CA TYR A 140 -20.70 7.65 -6.42
C TYR A 140 -19.81 8.69 -5.72
N LYS A 141 -19.85 8.75 -4.39
CA LYS A 141 -18.98 9.64 -3.59
C LYS A 141 -17.49 9.42 -3.81
N MET A 142 -17.08 8.26 -4.37
CA MET A 142 -15.69 8.00 -4.76
C MET A 142 -15.20 8.83 -5.94
N PHE A 143 -16.13 9.40 -6.73
CA PHE A 143 -15.83 10.18 -7.93
C PHE A 143 -16.06 11.69 -7.76
N CYS A 144 -16.74 12.09 -6.68
CA CYS A 144 -17.11 13.47 -6.43
C CYS A 144 -16.14 14.13 -5.44
N PHE A 145 -14.97 14.59 -5.94
CA PHE A 145 -13.98 15.37 -5.18
C PHE A 145 -13.40 16.48 -6.04
#